data_3fb9d2bc9eadb763a4a3e726976aaa22
#
_entry.id   3fb9d2bc9eadb763a4a3e726976aaa22
#
_cell.length_a   1.000
_cell.length_b   1.000
_cell.length_c   1.000
_cell.angle_alpha   90.00
_cell.angle_beta   90.00
_cell.angle_gamma   90.00
#
_symmetry.space_group_name_H-M   'P 1'
#
loop_
_entity.id
_entity.type
_entity.pdbx_description
1 polymer ?
#
loop_
_entity_poly.entity_id
_entity_poly.type
_entity_poly.pdbx_seq_one_letter_code
_entity_poly.pdbx_strand_id
1 'polypeptide(L)'
;MAAQAATLETARPSRPSQPKGHRLARALSHGPLNLLLALIAILWLVPSIGLLVTSFRTNKQYSESGWWHAITMPSQLTISTYRNLLKNPDILRAFKNTWLITVPTTLLVILIASMAAYAFAWGRFKGRDTVFLVLIGLLVVPIQIALIPVARLYSHLGIFGSITGVVLFHVAFGLPFAIFLLRNFFVGIPFELLEAARMDGASEFRIFFRLILPLGLPAIAALGIFQFMWVWNDLLVALIFAGPKAAPMTVFIQSNLRAFGSQIEVIAPGAFLQLIVPLVVFFAFQRYFVQGLLAGSVK
;
A
#
# COMPACT_ATOMS: atom_id res chain seq x y z
N MET A 1 34.64 -58.82 27.50
CA MET A 1 33.80 -57.75 28.07
C MET A 1 33.12 -56.99 26.93
N ALA A 2 32.10 -57.60 26.41
CA ALA A 2 31.23 -57.02 25.41
C ALA A 2 29.82 -57.32 25.87
N ALA A 3 29.08 -56.31 26.33
CA ALA A 3 27.63 -56.28 26.53
C ALA A 3 27.30 -55.12 27.47
N GLN A 4 26.89 -54.02 26.91
CA GLN A 4 25.96 -53.04 27.50
C GLN A 4 25.96 -51.74 26.67
N ALA A 5 25.58 -51.86 25.39
CA ALA A 5 25.23 -50.72 24.58
C ALA A 5 23.87 -51.04 23.93
N ALA A 6 22.86 -51.17 24.77
CA ALA A 6 21.50 -51.39 24.27
C ALA A 6 20.58 -50.35 24.95
N THR A 7 19.84 -49.60 24.09
CA THR A 7 18.57 -48.95 24.38
C THR A 7 18.59 -47.72 25.31
N LEU A 8 18.97 -46.57 24.74
CA LEU A 8 18.30 -45.31 25.07
C LEU A 8 17.40 -44.91 23.87
N GLU A 9 16.31 -45.61 23.78
CA GLU A 9 15.18 -45.20 22.92
C GLU A 9 14.54 -43.96 23.57
N THR A 10 14.88 -42.80 23.06
CA THR A 10 14.31 -41.52 23.53
C THR A 10 12.82 -41.52 23.25
N ALA A 11 12.04 -41.85 24.25
CA ALA A 11 10.60 -41.68 24.26
C ALA A 11 10.25 -40.20 23.93
N ARG A 12 9.77 -39.93 22.71
CA ARG A 12 9.19 -38.63 22.38
C ARG A 12 8.04 -38.35 23.32
N PRO A 13 8.05 -37.21 24.05
CA PRO A 13 6.94 -36.87 24.94
C PRO A 13 5.67 -36.78 24.09
N SER A 14 4.71 -37.66 24.37
CA SER A 14 3.39 -37.63 23.80
C SER A 14 2.75 -36.27 24.10
N ARG A 15 2.44 -35.47 23.11
CA ARG A 15 1.67 -34.20 23.26
C ARG A 15 0.36 -34.56 24.00
N PRO A 16 0.08 -33.95 25.16
CA PRO A 16 -1.16 -34.23 25.87
C PRO A 16 -2.33 -33.88 24.96
N SER A 17 -3.19 -34.86 24.72
CA SER A 17 -4.44 -34.65 23.98
C SER A 17 -5.31 -33.67 24.77
N GLN A 18 -5.49 -32.46 24.29
CA GLN A 18 -6.33 -31.47 24.97
C GLN A 18 -7.78 -32.03 25.02
N PRO A 19 -8.39 -32.07 26.21
CA PRO A 19 -9.74 -32.60 26.36
C PRO A 19 -10.71 -31.80 25.49
N LYS A 20 -11.63 -32.50 24.79
CA LYS A 20 -12.62 -31.92 23.85
C LYS A 20 -13.45 -30.78 24.48
N GLY A 21 -13.65 -30.78 25.80
CA GLY A 21 -14.31 -29.70 26.53
C GLY A 21 -13.62 -28.35 26.46
N HIS A 22 -12.27 -28.29 26.42
CA HIS A 22 -11.52 -27.04 26.28
C HIS A 22 -11.68 -26.38 24.89
N ARG A 23 -11.89 -27.17 23.85
CA ARG A 23 -12.15 -26.66 22.50
C ARG A 23 -13.55 -26.04 22.39
N LEU A 24 -14.55 -26.69 22.98
CA LEU A 24 -15.93 -26.18 23.05
C LEU A 24 -16.03 -24.92 23.92
N ALA A 25 -15.40 -24.90 25.10
CA ALA A 25 -15.39 -23.72 25.96
C ALA A 25 -14.69 -22.52 25.28
N ARG A 26 -13.58 -22.75 24.56
CA ARG A 26 -12.89 -21.72 23.77
C ARG A 26 -13.72 -21.25 22.57
N ALA A 27 -14.42 -22.15 21.87
CA ALA A 27 -15.32 -21.80 20.79
C ALA A 27 -16.52 -20.97 21.27
N LEU A 28 -17.08 -21.29 22.42
CA LEU A 28 -18.19 -20.56 23.05
C LEU A 28 -17.76 -19.21 23.62
N SER A 29 -16.54 -19.09 24.18
CA SER A 29 -16.01 -17.81 24.68
C SER A 29 -15.67 -16.80 23.57
N HIS A 30 -15.28 -17.28 22.39
CA HIS A 30 -14.99 -16.42 21.23
C HIS A 30 -16.18 -16.26 20.26
N GLY A 31 -17.25 -17.05 20.45
CA GLY A 31 -18.43 -17.02 19.58
C GLY A 31 -19.07 -15.63 19.46
N PRO A 32 -19.41 -14.96 20.56
CA PRO A 32 -20.00 -13.62 20.54
C PRO A 32 -19.09 -12.58 19.89
N LEU A 33 -17.79 -12.64 20.19
CA LEU A 33 -16.79 -11.74 19.59
C LEU A 33 -16.68 -11.96 18.08
N ASN A 34 -16.59 -13.21 17.64
CA ASN A 34 -16.51 -13.54 16.21
C ASN A 34 -17.80 -13.16 15.48
N LEU A 35 -18.97 -13.32 16.11
CA LEU A 35 -20.23 -12.86 15.54
C LEU A 35 -20.24 -11.33 15.39
N LEU A 36 -19.82 -10.59 16.42
CA LEU A 36 -19.73 -9.13 16.37
C LEU A 36 -18.76 -8.68 15.25
N LEU A 37 -17.59 -9.29 15.18
CA LEU A 37 -16.61 -8.99 14.13
C LEU A 37 -17.17 -9.29 12.72
N ALA A 38 -17.89 -10.40 12.56
CA ALA A 38 -18.54 -10.75 11.29
C ALA A 38 -19.63 -9.74 10.92
N LEU A 39 -20.46 -9.31 11.85
CA LEU A 39 -21.48 -8.28 11.63
C LEU A 39 -20.85 -6.94 11.22
N ILE A 40 -19.80 -6.51 11.92
CA ILE A 40 -19.06 -5.30 11.56
C ILE A 40 -18.48 -5.46 10.15
N ALA A 41 -17.84 -6.58 9.83
CA ALA A 41 -17.26 -6.83 8.52
C ALA A 41 -18.32 -6.79 7.39
N ILE A 42 -19.49 -7.41 7.62
CA ILE A 42 -20.61 -7.38 6.68
C ILE A 42 -21.09 -5.94 6.48
N LEU A 43 -21.27 -5.19 7.56
CA LEU A 43 -21.71 -3.79 7.48
C LEU A 43 -20.74 -2.93 6.67
N TRP A 44 -19.42 -3.13 6.86
CA TRP A 44 -18.39 -2.43 6.10
C TRP A 44 -18.32 -2.84 4.62
N LEU A 45 -18.75 -4.05 4.29
CA LEU A 45 -18.79 -4.53 2.91
C LEU A 45 -20.00 -3.99 2.12
N VAL A 46 -21.08 -3.58 2.79
CA VAL A 46 -22.31 -3.09 2.14
C VAL A 46 -22.04 -1.98 1.11
N PRO A 47 -21.28 -0.90 1.41
CA PRO A 47 -21.01 0.13 0.42
C PRO A 47 -20.21 -0.39 -0.79
N SER A 48 -19.23 -1.27 -0.56
CA SER A 48 -18.39 -1.85 -1.62
C SER A 48 -19.18 -2.80 -2.51
N ILE A 49 -20.06 -3.62 -1.93
CA ILE A 49 -20.98 -4.49 -2.67
C ILE A 49 -21.99 -3.63 -3.44
N GLY A 50 -22.52 -2.58 -2.82
CA GLY A 50 -23.40 -1.63 -3.49
C GLY A 50 -22.76 -0.97 -4.69
N LEU A 51 -21.51 -0.55 -4.57
CA LEU A 51 -20.74 0.01 -5.68
C LEU A 51 -20.50 -1.04 -6.78
N LEU A 52 -20.12 -2.26 -6.41
CA LEU A 52 -19.95 -3.37 -7.34
C LEU A 52 -21.23 -3.63 -8.14
N VAL A 53 -22.36 -3.81 -7.46
CA VAL A 53 -23.64 -4.06 -8.13
C VAL A 53 -24.03 -2.87 -9.01
N THR A 54 -23.88 -1.64 -8.52
CA THR A 54 -24.17 -0.42 -9.28
C THR A 54 -23.31 -0.31 -10.52
N SER A 55 -22.04 -0.76 -10.48
CA SER A 55 -21.15 -0.72 -11.64
C SER A 55 -21.61 -1.55 -12.85
N PHE A 56 -22.52 -2.51 -12.63
CA PHE A 56 -23.15 -3.30 -13.68
C PHE A 56 -24.54 -2.78 -14.08
N ARG A 57 -24.99 -1.61 -13.58
CA ARG A 57 -26.31 -1.05 -13.85
C ARG A 57 -26.22 0.21 -14.69
N THR A 58 -27.20 0.41 -15.56
CA THR A 58 -27.34 1.64 -16.38
C THR A 58 -27.86 2.81 -15.55
N ASN A 59 -27.69 4.05 -16.03
CA ASN A 59 -28.25 5.25 -15.39
C ASN A 59 -29.76 5.13 -15.17
N LYS A 60 -30.50 4.58 -16.11
CA LYS A 60 -31.96 4.38 -15.98
C LYS A 60 -32.28 3.50 -14.79
N GLN A 61 -31.65 2.34 -14.68
CA GLN A 61 -31.86 1.39 -13.59
C GLN A 61 -31.46 1.98 -12.23
N TYR A 62 -30.38 2.76 -12.20
CA TYR A 62 -29.93 3.44 -10.99
C TYR A 62 -30.94 4.52 -10.53
N SER A 63 -31.53 5.30 -11.44
CA SER A 63 -32.49 6.34 -11.09
C SER A 63 -33.86 5.79 -10.67
N GLU A 64 -34.23 4.60 -11.17
CA GLU A 64 -35.53 3.98 -10.88
C GLU A 64 -35.54 3.16 -9.59
N SER A 65 -34.39 2.60 -9.16
CA SER A 65 -34.35 1.69 -8.00
C SER A 65 -32.97 1.61 -7.34
N GLY A 66 -32.94 1.26 -6.04
CA GLY A 66 -31.70 1.02 -5.31
C GLY A 66 -30.96 -0.22 -5.83
N TRP A 67 -29.64 -0.30 -5.53
CA TRP A 67 -28.78 -1.39 -6.02
C TRP A 67 -29.24 -2.79 -5.55
N TRP A 68 -29.90 -2.89 -4.42
CA TRP A 68 -30.45 -4.15 -3.86
C TRP A 68 -31.52 -4.79 -4.75
N HIS A 69 -32.21 -4.03 -5.62
CA HIS A 69 -33.16 -4.59 -6.56
C HIS A 69 -32.51 -5.50 -7.60
N ALA A 70 -31.22 -5.31 -7.90
CA ALA A 70 -30.50 -6.20 -8.80
C ALA A 70 -30.33 -7.62 -8.22
N ILE A 71 -30.46 -7.81 -6.89
CA ILE A 71 -30.43 -9.13 -6.24
C ILE A 71 -31.69 -9.91 -6.59
N THR A 72 -32.85 -9.25 -6.60
CA THR A 72 -34.16 -9.85 -6.93
C THR A 72 -34.46 -9.85 -8.43
N MET A 73 -33.83 -8.94 -9.19
CA MET A 73 -33.97 -8.79 -10.64
C MET A 73 -32.59 -8.79 -11.33
N PRO A 74 -31.95 -9.96 -11.48
CA PRO A 74 -30.60 -10.05 -12.10
C PRO A 74 -30.53 -9.55 -13.55
N SER A 75 -31.69 -9.45 -14.24
CA SER A 75 -31.79 -8.86 -15.58
C SER A 75 -31.40 -7.39 -15.66
N GLN A 76 -31.28 -6.69 -14.51
CA GLN A 76 -30.76 -5.34 -14.44
C GLN A 76 -29.22 -5.28 -14.54
N LEU A 77 -28.53 -6.42 -14.40
CA LEU A 77 -27.08 -6.45 -14.50
C LEU A 77 -26.65 -6.53 -15.97
N THR A 78 -25.78 -5.61 -16.38
CA THR A 78 -25.24 -5.55 -17.74
C THR A 78 -23.75 -5.30 -17.74
N ILE A 79 -23.03 -5.91 -18.66
CA ILE A 79 -21.62 -5.67 -18.90
C ILE A 79 -21.36 -4.46 -19.82
N SER A 80 -22.44 -3.88 -20.36
CA SER A 80 -22.33 -2.76 -21.32
C SER A 80 -21.65 -1.52 -20.70
N THR A 81 -21.85 -1.28 -19.40
CA THR A 81 -21.18 -0.19 -18.66
C THR A 81 -19.65 -0.30 -18.72
N TYR A 82 -19.10 -1.48 -18.47
CA TYR A 82 -17.66 -1.74 -18.59
C TYR A 82 -17.18 -1.70 -20.03
N ARG A 83 -17.97 -2.23 -20.97
CA ARG A 83 -17.62 -2.16 -22.39
C ARG A 83 -17.55 -0.72 -22.89
N ASN A 84 -18.49 0.14 -22.48
CA ASN A 84 -18.50 1.56 -22.83
C ASN A 84 -17.36 2.30 -22.13
N LEU A 85 -17.11 1.99 -20.85
CA LEU A 85 -15.99 2.54 -20.10
C LEU A 85 -14.66 2.28 -20.80
N LEU A 86 -14.39 1.03 -21.18
CA LEU A 86 -13.13 0.62 -21.81
C LEU A 86 -12.97 1.14 -23.25
N LYS A 87 -14.04 1.63 -23.87
CA LYS A 87 -13.98 2.33 -25.17
C LYS A 87 -13.70 3.82 -25.03
N ASN A 88 -13.80 4.39 -23.83
CA ASN A 88 -13.58 5.80 -23.60
C ASN A 88 -12.07 6.08 -23.51
N PRO A 89 -11.49 6.86 -24.45
CA PRO A 89 -10.04 7.12 -24.48
C PRO A 89 -9.55 7.93 -23.28
N ASP A 90 -10.41 8.76 -22.68
CA ASP A 90 -10.05 9.58 -21.52
C ASP A 90 -9.87 8.71 -20.26
N ILE A 91 -10.70 7.70 -20.10
CA ILE A 91 -10.58 6.73 -19.00
C ILE A 91 -9.31 5.89 -19.14
N LEU A 92 -9.05 5.37 -20.33
CA LEU A 92 -7.84 4.60 -20.60
C LEU A 92 -6.59 5.44 -20.35
N ARG A 93 -6.61 6.72 -20.76
CA ARG A 93 -5.52 7.66 -20.47
C ARG A 93 -5.38 7.90 -18.96
N ALA A 94 -6.48 8.18 -18.26
CA ALA A 94 -6.47 8.41 -16.82
C ALA A 94 -5.96 7.18 -16.04
N PHE A 95 -6.38 5.99 -16.41
CA PHE A 95 -5.90 4.74 -15.82
C PHE A 95 -4.41 4.53 -16.09
N LYS A 96 -3.95 4.75 -17.32
CA LYS A 96 -2.52 4.73 -17.67
C LYS A 96 -1.72 5.75 -16.88
N ASN A 97 -2.23 6.98 -16.72
CA ASN A 97 -1.58 8.03 -15.95
C ASN A 97 -1.44 7.63 -14.47
N THR A 98 -2.46 6.98 -13.88
CA THR A 98 -2.38 6.47 -12.52
C THR A 98 -1.18 5.52 -12.35
N TRP A 99 -0.98 4.60 -13.28
CA TRP A 99 0.19 3.70 -13.28
C TRP A 99 1.51 4.46 -13.47
N LEU A 100 1.55 5.40 -14.42
CA LEU A 100 2.74 6.21 -14.71
C LEU A 100 3.12 7.16 -13.57
N ILE A 101 2.20 7.50 -12.69
CA ILE A 101 2.47 8.25 -11.47
C ILE A 101 2.88 7.30 -10.36
N THR A 102 2.09 6.26 -10.09
CA THR A 102 2.22 5.43 -8.89
C THR A 102 3.47 4.56 -8.92
N VAL A 103 3.72 3.86 -10.03
CA VAL A 103 4.84 2.90 -10.11
C VAL A 103 6.20 3.59 -10.02
N PRO A 104 6.50 4.62 -10.85
CA PRO A 104 7.77 5.30 -10.74
C PRO A 104 7.97 5.97 -9.37
N THR A 105 6.93 6.59 -8.81
CA THR A 105 7.01 7.18 -7.47
C THR A 105 7.38 6.13 -6.42
N THR A 106 6.67 5.01 -6.40
CA THR A 106 6.92 3.93 -5.43
C THR A 106 8.34 3.39 -5.55
N LEU A 107 8.79 3.11 -6.77
CA LEU A 107 10.15 2.61 -7.01
C LEU A 107 11.23 3.62 -6.61
N LEU A 108 11.06 4.90 -6.96
CA LEU A 108 12.01 5.95 -6.59
C LEU A 108 12.07 6.14 -5.07
N VAL A 109 10.94 6.17 -4.39
CA VAL A 109 10.90 6.28 -2.93
C VAL A 109 11.59 5.09 -2.28
N ILE A 110 11.29 3.86 -2.70
CA ILE A 110 11.93 2.65 -2.16
C ILE A 110 13.46 2.71 -2.37
N LEU A 111 13.89 3.03 -3.58
CA LEU A 111 15.31 3.07 -3.91
C LEU A 111 16.05 4.12 -3.08
N ILE A 112 15.58 5.37 -3.12
CA ILE A 112 16.24 6.49 -2.43
C ILE A 112 16.17 6.29 -0.91
N ALA A 113 15.02 5.91 -0.39
CA ALA A 113 14.83 5.70 1.05
C ALA A 113 15.66 4.53 1.58
N SER A 114 15.81 3.44 0.83
CA SER A 114 16.63 2.31 1.26
C SER A 114 18.11 2.70 1.36
N MET A 115 18.63 3.44 0.38
CA MET A 115 20.01 3.93 0.39
C MET A 115 20.23 4.94 1.52
N ALA A 116 19.30 5.89 1.70
CA ALA A 116 19.38 6.87 2.78
C ALA A 116 19.25 6.21 4.16
N ALA A 117 18.32 5.29 4.33
CA ALA A 117 18.13 4.54 5.57
C ALA A 117 19.37 3.72 5.95
N TYR A 118 20.05 3.12 4.98
CA TYR A 118 21.33 2.45 5.18
C TYR A 118 22.40 3.42 5.70
N ALA A 119 22.52 4.58 5.08
CA ALA A 119 23.47 5.62 5.51
C ALA A 119 23.15 6.15 6.91
N PHE A 120 21.87 6.36 7.24
CA PHE A 120 21.47 6.80 8.58
C PHE A 120 21.55 5.70 9.65
N ALA A 121 21.48 4.43 9.28
CA ALA A 121 21.63 3.32 10.23
C ALA A 121 23.10 3.12 10.63
N TRP A 122 24.01 3.07 9.66
CA TRP A 122 25.39 2.62 9.89
C TRP A 122 26.48 3.55 9.34
N GLY A 123 26.11 4.56 8.55
CA GLY A 123 27.05 5.53 8.02
C GLY A 123 27.65 6.39 9.12
N ARG A 124 28.96 6.72 8.97
CA ARG A 124 29.70 7.61 9.87
C ARG A 124 29.98 8.93 9.15
N PHE A 125 29.05 9.88 9.26
CA PHE A 125 29.24 11.23 8.71
C PHE A 125 28.82 12.30 9.70
N LYS A 126 29.45 13.49 9.59
CA LYS A 126 29.18 14.64 10.48
C LYS A 126 27.73 15.10 10.29
N GLY A 127 27.03 15.34 11.39
CA GLY A 127 25.65 15.84 11.37
C GLY A 127 24.58 14.79 11.09
N ARG A 128 24.91 13.50 11.02
CA ARG A 128 23.94 12.40 10.75
C ARG A 128 22.68 12.52 11.58
N ASP A 129 22.80 12.64 12.89
CA ASP A 129 21.68 12.63 13.80
C ASP A 129 20.87 13.92 13.71
N THR A 130 21.51 15.07 13.45
CA THR A 130 20.82 16.34 13.20
C THR A 130 20.03 16.31 11.91
N VAL A 131 20.62 15.82 10.81
CA VAL A 131 19.92 15.68 9.52
C VAL A 131 18.74 14.70 9.65
N PHE A 132 18.93 13.60 10.37
CA PHE A 132 17.84 12.65 10.62
C PHE A 132 16.72 13.26 11.47
N LEU A 133 17.07 14.08 12.49
CA LEU A 133 16.07 14.79 13.30
C LEU A 133 15.28 15.80 12.46
N VAL A 134 15.95 16.56 11.59
CA VAL A 134 15.28 17.48 10.63
C VAL A 134 14.34 16.71 9.73
N LEU A 135 14.79 15.55 9.21
CA LEU A 135 13.97 14.70 8.36
C LEU A 135 12.71 14.20 9.09
N ILE A 136 12.81 13.82 10.37
CA ILE A 136 11.65 13.49 11.20
C ILE A 136 10.76 14.72 11.39
N GLY A 137 11.35 15.89 11.58
CA GLY A 137 10.59 17.15 11.68
C GLY A 137 9.74 17.44 10.44
N LEU A 138 10.20 17.06 9.25
CA LEU A 138 9.43 17.21 8.01
C LEU A 138 8.15 16.37 7.98
N LEU A 139 8.05 15.29 8.76
CA LEU A 139 6.82 14.48 8.86
C LEU A 139 5.64 15.26 9.45
N VAL A 140 5.93 16.29 10.25
CA VAL A 140 4.89 17.12 10.88
C VAL A 140 4.37 18.19 9.93
N VAL A 141 5.09 18.48 8.83
CA VAL A 141 4.70 19.53 7.88
C VAL A 141 3.48 19.06 7.08
N PRO A 142 2.33 19.75 7.19
CA PRO A 142 1.15 19.40 6.40
C PRO A 142 1.43 19.61 4.91
N ILE A 143 1.11 18.61 4.12
CA ILE A 143 1.31 18.62 2.65
C ILE A 143 0.65 19.85 1.99
N GLN A 144 -0.47 20.31 2.54
CA GLN A 144 -1.25 21.43 2.03
C GLN A 144 -0.46 22.76 2.01
N ILE A 145 0.44 22.96 2.97
CA ILE A 145 1.27 24.17 3.05
C ILE A 145 2.23 24.28 1.87
N ALA A 146 2.72 23.11 1.40
CA ALA A 146 3.70 23.05 0.32
C ALA A 146 3.08 23.15 -1.08
N LEU A 147 1.77 22.94 -1.24
CA LEU A 147 1.12 22.87 -2.55
C LEU A 147 1.35 24.15 -3.39
N ILE A 148 1.10 25.33 -2.82
CA ILE A 148 1.22 26.59 -3.56
C ILE A 148 2.69 26.93 -3.87
N PRO A 149 3.63 26.91 -2.89
CA PRO A 149 5.04 27.19 -3.18
C PRO A 149 5.63 26.25 -4.22
N VAL A 150 5.35 24.96 -4.12
CA VAL A 150 5.86 23.96 -5.09
C VAL A 150 5.21 24.11 -6.45
N ALA A 151 3.92 24.47 -6.53
CA ALA A 151 3.25 24.76 -7.81
C ALA A 151 3.93 25.92 -8.54
N ARG A 152 4.28 26.99 -7.81
CA ARG A 152 5.05 28.11 -8.39
C ARG A 152 6.42 27.68 -8.87
N LEU A 153 7.16 26.91 -8.08
CA LEU A 153 8.45 26.36 -8.48
C LEU A 153 8.33 25.52 -9.74
N TYR A 154 7.35 24.61 -9.81
CA TYR A 154 7.13 23.74 -10.95
C TYR A 154 6.69 24.49 -12.21
N SER A 155 5.97 25.59 -12.05
CA SER A 155 5.64 26.49 -13.17
C SER A 155 6.91 27.12 -13.74
N HIS A 156 7.84 27.60 -12.91
CA HIS A 156 9.13 28.14 -13.37
C HIS A 156 10.02 27.08 -14.03
N LEU A 157 9.95 25.82 -13.55
CA LEU A 157 10.71 24.70 -14.13
C LEU A 157 10.04 24.09 -15.36
N GLY A 158 8.85 24.53 -15.75
CA GLY A 158 8.12 24.00 -16.89
C GLY A 158 7.56 22.57 -16.71
N ILE A 159 7.50 22.06 -15.47
CA ILE A 159 6.99 20.71 -15.16
C ILE A 159 5.61 20.72 -14.47
N PHE A 160 5.04 21.89 -14.23
CA PHE A 160 3.66 22.02 -13.73
C PHE A 160 2.67 21.46 -14.76
N GLY A 161 1.64 20.76 -14.30
CA GLY A 161 0.66 20.12 -15.17
C GLY A 161 1.13 18.79 -15.80
N SER A 162 2.31 18.28 -15.43
CA SER A 162 2.90 17.05 -15.97
C SER A 162 2.88 15.88 -14.99
N ILE A 163 2.96 14.65 -15.53
CA ILE A 163 3.17 13.43 -14.71
C ILE A 163 4.45 13.55 -13.88
N THR A 164 5.52 14.09 -14.45
CA THR A 164 6.80 14.27 -13.76
C THR A 164 6.66 15.15 -12.52
N GLY A 165 5.92 16.25 -12.61
CA GLY A 165 5.65 17.12 -11.46
C GLY A 165 4.92 16.38 -10.33
N VAL A 166 3.90 15.59 -10.66
CA VAL A 166 3.16 14.78 -9.67
C VAL A 166 4.09 13.74 -9.03
N VAL A 167 4.88 13.03 -9.83
CA VAL A 167 5.85 12.01 -9.34
C VAL A 167 6.86 12.64 -8.39
N LEU A 168 7.51 13.73 -8.77
CA LEU A 168 8.52 14.39 -7.94
C LEU A 168 7.96 14.92 -6.64
N PHE A 169 6.73 15.44 -6.65
CA PHE A 169 6.07 15.88 -5.42
C PHE A 169 5.85 14.72 -4.46
N HIS A 170 5.29 13.62 -4.94
CA HIS A 170 5.05 12.43 -4.11
C HIS A 170 6.35 11.78 -3.63
N VAL A 171 7.42 11.78 -4.44
CA VAL A 171 8.74 11.30 -4.01
C VAL A 171 9.26 12.14 -2.87
N ALA A 172 9.26 13.48 -3.01
CA ALA A 172 9.77 14.38 -1.99
C ALA A 172 9.04 14.23 -0.65
N PHE A 173 7.71 14.15 -0.67
CA PHE A 173 6.89 14.00 0.54
C PHE A 173 6.87 12.57 1.10
N GLY A 174 7.10 11.55 0.27
CA GLY A 174 7.18 10.16 0.72
C GLY A 174 8.51 9.81 1.40
N LEU A 175 9.60 10.47 1.02
CA LEU A 175 10.94 10.15 1.50
C LEU A 175 11.11 10.23 3.02
N PRO A 176 10.66 11.27 3.74
CA PRO A 176 10.85 11.35 5.19
C PRO A 176 10.28 10.14 5.94
N PHE A 177 9.05 9.75 5.64
CA PHE A 177 8.42 8.58 6.26
C PHE A 177 9.13 7.28 5.85
N ALA A 178 9.46 7.13 4.57
CA ALA A 178 10.10 5.94 4.05
C ALA A 178 11.48 5.72 4.67
N ILE A 179 12.29 6.78 4.78
CA ILE A 179 13.62 6.73 5.40
C ILE A 179 13.50 6.40 6.89
N PHE A 180 12.58 7.05 7.61
CA PHE A 180 12.34 6.78 9.02
C PHE A 180 11.96 5.31 9.25
N LEU A 181 11.01 4.77 8.49
CA LEU A 181 10.53 3.40 8.61
C LEU A 181 11.65 2.40 8.32
N LEU A 182 12.35 2.55 7.19
CA LEU A 182 13.41 1.61 6.81
C LEU A 182 14.63 1.70 7.74
N ARG A 183 15.02 2.89 8.17
CA ARG A 183 16.14 3.07 9.13
C ARG A 183 15.84 2.36 10.44
N ASN A 184 14.62 2.47 10.97
CA ASN A 184 14.26 1.81 12.21
C ASN A 184 14.28 0.27 12.07
N PHE A 185 13.91 -0.25 10.92
CA PHE A 185 14.04 -1.68 10.64
C PHE A 185 15.51 -2.09 10.51
N PHE A 186 16.31 -1.35 9.76
CA PHE A 186 17.70 -1.67 9.50
C PHE A 186 18.55 -1.68 10.77
N VAL A 187 18.35 -0.73 11.69
CA VAL A 187 19.03 -0.70 12.99
C VAL A 187 18.77 -1.98 13.81
N GLY A 188 17.68 -2.69 13.57
CA GLY A 188 17.39 -3.99 14.18
C GLY A 188 18.19 -5.17 13.60
N ILE A 189 18.89 -4.99 12.48
CA ILE A 189 19.76 -6.02 11.90
C ILE A 189 21.07 -6.03 12.71
N PRO A 190 21.55 -7.21 13.17
CA PRO A 190 22.79 -7.31 13.95
C PRO A 190 23.98 -6.69 13.22
N PHE A 191 24.70 -5.79 13.91
CA PHE A 191 25.84 -5.08 13.34
C PHE A 191 27.01 -6.01 13.01
N GLU A 192 27.12 -7.13 13.72
CA GLU A 192 28.11 -8.16 13.52
C GLU A 192 28.09 -8.74 12.10
N LEU A 193 26.92 -8.79 11.47
CA LEU A 193 26.81 -9.23 10.07
C LEU A 193 27.50 -8.26 9.09
N LEU A 194 27.44 -6.97 9.38
CA LEU A 194 28.10 -5.96 8.56
C LEU A 194 29.62 -5.99 8.78
N GLU A 195 30.05 -6.17 10.04
CA GLU A 195 31.48 -6.29 10.37
C GLU A 195 32.08 -7.53 9.72
N ALA A 196 31.46 -8.68 9.80
CA ALA A 196 31.90 -9.90 9.14
C ALA A 196 32.04 -9.69 7.62
N ALA A 197 31.04 -9.10 6.97
CA ALA A 197 31.10 -8.81 5.53
C ALA A 197 32.23 -7.85 5.17
N ARG A 198 32.54 -6.86 6.04
CA ARG A 198 33.68 -5.94 5.84
C ARG A 198 35.02 -6.65 6.03
N MET A 199 35.14 -7.56 7.00
CA MET A 199 36.32 -8.40 7.20
C MET A 199 36.57 -9.30 5.99
N ASP A 200 35.52 -9.79 5.33
CA ASP A 200 35.58 -10.54 4.06
C ASP A 200 35.93 -9.66 2.84
N GLY A 201 36.20 -8.36 3.05
CA GLY A 201 36.56 -7.42 1.98
C GLY A 201 35.41 -6.96 1.10
N ALA A 202 34.16 -7.09 1.55
CA ALA A 202 33.02 -6.60 0.79
C ALA A 202 32.94 -5.06 0.85
N SER A 203 32.75 -4.42 -0.31
CA SER A 203 32.47 -3.00 -0.39
C SER A 203 31.10 -2.65 0.18
N GLU A 204 30.89 -1.42 0.66
CA GLU A 204 29.59 -0.94 1.19
C GLU A 204 28.44 -1.16 0.19
N PHE A 205 28.70 -0.96 -1.10
CA PHE A 205 27.73 -1.22 -2.17
C PHE A 205 27.34 -2.71 -2.23
N ARG A 206 28.33 -3.62 -2.10
CA ARG A 206 28.07 -5.07 -2.08
C ARG A 206 27.31 -5.48 -0.84
N ILE A 207 27.65 -4.91 0.33
CA ILE A 207 26.94 -5.13 1.60
C ILE A 207 25.49 -4.68 1.45
N PHE A 208 25.26 -3.48 0.94
CA PHE A 208 23.91 -2.96 0.75
C PHE A 208 23.06 -3.86 -0.15
N PHE A 209 23.52 -4.19 -1.36
CA PHE A 209 22.71 -4.95 -2.31
C PHE A 209 22.59 -6.45 -2.02
N ARG A 210 23.63 -7.07 -1.44
CA ARG A 210 23.68 -8.52 -1.23
C ARG A 210 23.32 -8.96 0.19
N LEU A 211 23.42 -8.07 1.16
CA LEU A 211 23.13 -8.40 2.55
C LEU A 211 21.89 -7.62 3.06
N ILE A 212 21.96 -6.29 3.03
CA ILE A 212 20.94 -5.45 3.69
C ILE A 212 19.61 -5.43 2.95
N LEU A 213 19.61 -5.27 1.63
CA LEU A 213 18.37 -5.30 0.85
C LEU A 213 17.61 -6.63 0.98
N PRO A 214 18.23 -7.81 0.86
CA PRO A 214 17.55 -9.09 1.10
C PRO A 214 17.02 -9.24 2.51
N LEU A 215 17.79 -8.88 3.53
CA LEU A 215 17.35 -8.93 4.94
C LEU A 215 16.24 -7.90 5.22
N GLY A 216 16.28 -6.75 4.57
CA GLY A 216 15.30 -5.68 4.67
C GLY A 216 14.04 -5.90 3.84
N LEU A 217 13.97 -6.95 3.03
CA LEU A 217 12.87 -7.17 2.09
C LEU A 217 11.46 -7.11 2.73
N PRO A 218 11.22 -7.64 3.94
CA PRO A 218 9.90 -7.52 4.58
C PRO A 218 9.49 -6.07 4.82
N ALA A 219 10.41 -5.22 5.31
CA ALA A 219 10.14 -3.80 5.56
C ALA A 219 10.02 -3.01 4.25
N ILE A 220 10.86 -3.31 3.27
CA ILE A 220 10.82 -2.71 1.93
C ILE A 220 9.50 -3.04 1.24
N ALA A 221 9.04 -4.28 1.33
CA ALA A 221 7.76 -4.70 0.76
C ALA A 221 6.58 -4.00 1.47
N ALA A 222 6.61 -3.90 2.80
CA ALA A 222 5.60 -3.16 3.56
C ALA A 222 5.57 -1.68 3.15
N LEU A 223 6.74 -1.02 3.08
CA LEU A 223 6.86 0.35 2.58
C LEU A 223 6.30 0.48 1.16
N GLY A 224 6.62 -0.47 0.27
CA GLY A 224 6.14 -0.47 -1.11
C GLY A 224 4.62 -0.50 -1.20
N ILE A 225 3.96 -1.32 -0.38
CA ILE A 225 2.49 -1.37 -0.30
C ILE A 225 1.94 -0.03 0.17
N PHE A 226 2.46 0.53 1.29
CA PHE A 226 2.00 1.81 1.81
C PHE A 226 2.16 2.93 0.80
N GLN A 227 3.34 3.04 0.18
CA GLN A 227 3.65 4.07 -0.79
C GLN A 227 2.78 3.94 -2.04
N PHE A 228 2.62 2.71 -2.56
CA PHE A 228 1.74 2.43 -3.69
C PHE A 228 0.31 2.84 -3.39
N MET A 229 -0.25 2.39 -2.25
CA MET A 229 -1.62 2.68 -1.84
C MET A 229 -1.85 4.18 -1.64
N TRP A 230 -0.89 4.88 -1.05
CA TRP A 230 -0.97 6.32 -0.82
C TRP A 230 -1.03 7.09 -2.14
N VAL A 231 -0.13 6.80 -3.08
CA VAL A 231 -0.07 7.50 -4.38
C VAL A 231 -1.23 7.10 -5.28
N TRP A 232 -1.60 5.80 -5.29
CA TRP A 232 -2.70 5.30 -6.11
C TRP A 232 -4.04 5.97 -5.77
N ASN A 233 -4.29 6.23 -4.49
CA ASN A 233 -5.54 6.82 -4.02
C ASN A 233 -5.46 8.35 -3.87
N ASP A 234 -4.32 8.97 -4.22
CA ASP A 234 -4.20 10.43 -4.11
C ASP A 234 -5.13 11.15 -5.07
N LEU A 235 -5.81 12.14 -4.53
CA LEU A 235 -6.62 13.09 -5.28
C LEU A 235 -6.07 14.51 -5.14
N LEU A 236 -5.59 14.86 -3.94
CA LEU A 236 -5.26 16.25 -3.59
C LEU A 236 -4.09 16.78 -4.40
N VAL A 237 -2.98 16.06 -4.41
CA VAL A 237 -1.78 16.45 -5.17
C VAL A 237 -2.08 16.43 -6.66
N ALA A 238 -2.75 15.39 -7.13
CA ALA A 238 -3.10 15.27 -8.53
C ALA A 238 -4.05 16.37 -9.03
N LEU A 239 -5.03 16.82 -8.23
CA LEU A 239 -5.91 17.94 -8.57
C LEU A 239 -5.16 19.25 -8.81
N ILE A 240 -4.02 19.45 -8.13
CA ILE A 240 -3.24 20.67 -8.21
C ILE A 240 -2.16 20.58 -9.27
N PHE A 241 -1.43 19.45 -9.31
CA PHE A 241 -0.24 19.32 -10.12
C PHE A 241 -0.45 18.60 -11.46
N ALA A 242 -1.56 17.85 -11.65
CA ALA A 242 -1.84 17.18 -12.89
C ALA A 242 -2.69 18.05 -13.82
N GLY A 243 -2.15 18.42 -14.97
CA GLY A 243 -2.95 19.03 -16.03
C GLY A 243 -3.90 18.01 -16.68
N PRO A 244 -4.82 18.46 -17.56
CA PRO A 244 -5.85 17.59 -18.16
C PRO A 244 -5.30 16.34 -18.86
N LYS A 245 -4.12 16.43 -19.48
CA LYS A 245 -3.46 15.29 -20.14
C LYS A 245 -2.76 14.34 -19.18
N ALA A 246 -2.40 14.81 -17.99
CA ALA A 246 -1.70 14.06 -16.94
C ALA A 246 -2.63 13.56 -15.82
N ALA A 247 -3.91 13.92 -15.87
CA ALA A 247 -4.90 13.58 -14.84
C ALA A 247 -5.01 12.07 -14.62
N PRO A 248 -4.83 11.58 -13.36
CA PRO A 248 -5.04 10.18 -13.01
C PRO A 248 -6.54 9.88 -12.83
N MET A 249 -6.85 8.60 -12.56
CA MET A 249 -8.21 8.10 -12.44
C MET A 249 -9.01 8.76 -11.32
N THR A 250 -8.36 9.09 -10.20
CA THR A 250 -8.99 9.81 -9.07
C THR A 250 -9.52 11.18 -9.48
N VAL A 251 -8.73 11.94 -10.24
CA VAL A 251 -9.13 13.25 -10.78
C VAL A 251 -10.23 13.07 -11.85
N PHE A 252 -10.11 12.07 -12.70
CA PHE A 252 -11.12 11.78 -13.72
C PHE A 252 -12.48 11.47 -13.09
N ILE A 253 -12.54 10.58 -12.11
CA ILE A 253 -13.78 10.24 -11.38
C ILE A 253 -14.36 11.47 -10.71
N GLN A 254 -13.52 12.24 -10.02
CA GLN A 254 -13.92 13.44 -9.30
C GLN A 254 -14.49 14.54 -10.23
N SER A 255 -13.90 14.73 -11.43
CA SER A 255 -14.39 15.71 -12.42
C SER A 255 -15.75 15.29 -12.99
N ASN A 256 -15.99 14.00 -13.22
CA ASN A 256 -17.28 13.50 -13.68
C ASN A 256 -18.38 13.60 -12.62
N LEU A 257 -18.04 13.42 -11.33
CA LEU A 257 -18.96 13.66 -10.23
C LEU A 257 -19.43 15.13 -10.19
N ARG A 258 -18.51 16.07 -10.37
CA ARG A 258 -18.81 17.51 -10.31
C ARG A 258 -19.59 18.00 -11.53
N ALA A 259 -19.21 17.54 -12.73
CA ALA A 259 -19.75 18.08 -13.97
C ALA A 259 -21.19 17.60 -14.25
N PHE A 260 -21.55 16.38 -13.88
CA PHE A 260 -22.74 15.76 -14.43
C PHE A 260 -23.65 15.04 -13.41
N GLY A 261 -23.29 14.94 -12.13
CA GLY A 261 -24.13 14.37 -11.05
C GLY A 261 -24.90 13.06 -11.34
N SER A 262 -25.06 12.69 -12.61
CA SER A 262 -25.90 11.62 -13.13
C SER A 262 -25.15 10.54 -13.95
N GLN A 263 -23.82 10.65 -14.15
CA GLN A 263 -23.09 9.66 -14.95
C GLN A 263 -22.60 8.47 -14.12
N ILE A 264 -23.49 7.89 -13.34
CA ILE A 264 -23.18 6.78 -12.45
C ILE A 264 -22.66 5.55 -13.21
N GLU A 265 -23.10 5.36 -14.45
CA GLU A 265 -22.64 4.27 -15.33
C GLU A 265 -21.19 4.43 -15.83
N VAL A 266 -20.57 5.60 -15.62
CA VAL A 266 -19.14 5.86 -15.84
C VAL A 266 -18.41 5.86 -14.49
N ILE A 267 -18.98 6.52 -13.49
CA ILE A 267 -18.38 6.73 -12.18
C ILE A 267 -18.27 5.40 -11.42
N ALA A 268 -19.36 4.61 -11.34
CA ALA A 268 -19.36 3.38 -10.55
C ALA A 268 -18.39 2.31 -11.08
N PRO A 269 -18.38 1.95 -12.38
CA PRO A 269 -17.39 1.00 -12.89
C PRO A 269 -15.97 1.58 -12.88
N GLY A 270 -15.79 2.89 -13.09
CA GLY A 270 -14.49 3.56 -12.97
C GLY A 270 -13.93 3.50 -11.54
N ALA A 271 -14.75 3.82 -10.55
CA ALA A 271 -14.39 3.72 -9.14
C ALA A 271 -14.11 2.26 -8.71
N PHE A 272 -14.86 1.31 -9.25
CA PHE A 272 -14.61 -0.10 -8.98
C PHE A 272 -13.30 -0.60 -9.61
N LEU A 273 -12.96 -0.18 -10.83
CA LEU A 273 -11.65 -0.44 -11.42
C LEU A 273 -10.51 0.19 -10.61
N GLN A 274 -10.72 1.41 -10.10
CA GLN A 274 -9.76 2.06 -9.21
C GLN A 274 -9.56 1.29 -7.90
N LEU A 275 -10.61 0.66 -7.36
CA LEU A 275 -10.58 -0.14 -6.13
C LEU A 275 -9.91 -1.51 -6.31
N ILE A 276 -10.11 -2.17 -7.46
CA ILE A 276 -9.60 -3.53 -7.71
C ILE A 276 -8.08 -3.59 -7.59
N VAL A 277 -7.35 -2.63 -8.15
CA VAL A 277 -5.89 -2.66 -8.16
C VAL A 277 -5.29 -2.63 -6.75
N PRO A 278 -5.68 -1.71 -5.85
CA PRO A 278 -5.29 -1.76 -4.45
C PRO A 278 -5.61 -3.08 -3.75
N LEU A 279 -6.79 -3.63 -4.00
CA LEU A 279 -7.17 -4.92 -3.42
C LEU A 279 -6.25 -6.06 -3.89
N VAL A 280 -5.97 -6.12 -5.19
CA VAL A 280 -5.04 -7.13 -5.74
C VAL A 280 -3.64 -6.97 -5.15
N VAL A 281 -3.12 -5.75 -5.09
CA VAL A 281 -1.82 -5.46 -4.48
C VAL A 281 -1.81 -5.87 -3.01
N PHE A 282 -2.84 -5.49 -2.24
CA PHE A 282 -2.96 -5.85 -0.84
C PHE A 282 -2.97 -7.38 -0.65
N PHE A 283 -3.84 -8.11 -1.35
CA PHE A 283 -3.94 -9.57 -1.20
C PHE A 283 -2.68 -10.31 -1.67
N ALA A 284 -2.01 -9.81 -2.72
CA ALA A 284 -0.76 -10.39 -3.19
C ALA A 284 0.38 -10.25 -2.16
N PHE A 285 0.41 -9.14 -1.43
CA PHE A 285 1.52 -8.80 -0.53
C PHE A 285 1.17 -8.77 0.96
N GLN A 286 -0.07 -9.10 1.37
CA GLN A 286 -0.55 -9.02 2.76
C GLN A 286 0.37 -9.71 3.79
N ARG A 287 1.00 -10.81 3.42
CA ARG A 287 1.95 -11.53 4.31
C ARG A 287 3.13 -10.65 4.73
N TYR A 288 3.65 -9.86 3.81
CA TYR A 288 4.76 -8.93 4.08
C TYR A 288 4.30 -7.73 4.91
N PHE A 289 3.06 -7.28 4.68
CA PHE A 289 2.44 -6.22 5.47
C PHE A 289 2.32 -6.59 6.95
N VAL A 290 1.81 -7.79 7.26
CA VAL A 290 1.71 -8.29 8.63
C VAL A 290 3.08 -8.45 9.28
N GLN A 291 4.06 -8.99 8.56
CA GLN A 291 5.44 -9.14 9.06
C GLN A 291 6.11 -7.80 9.33
N GLY A 292 5.94 -6.82 8.43
CA GLY A 292 6.51 -5.48 8.60
C GLY A 292 5.94 -4.71 9.78
N LEU A 293 4.63 -4.83 10.05
CA LEU A 293 3.98 -4.22 11.22
C LEU A 293 4.42 -4.87 12.53
N LEU A 294 4.54 -6.20 12.56
CA LEU A 294 4.94 -6.93 13.75
C LEU A 294 6.42 -6.71 14.10
N ALA A 295 7.30 -6.56 13.12
CA ALA A 295 8.71 -6.27 13.34
C ALA A 295 8.93 -4.91 14.02
N GLY A 296 8.02 -3.95 13.87
CA GLY A 296 8.04 -2.66 14.57
C GLY A 296 7.44 -2.68 15.99
N SER A 297 6.68 -3.73 16.34
CA SER A 297 5.92 -3.82 17.60
C SER A 297 6.55 -4.71 18.67
N VAL A 298 7.53 -5.54 18.32
CA VAL A 298 8.24 -6.41 19.29
C VAL A 298 9.47 -5.65 19.80
N LYS A 299 9.30 -5.05 20.97
CA LYS A 299 10.39 -4.62 21.87
C LYS A 299 10.61 -5.69 22.91
#